data_3a3a6001acc533490c266259598a87be
#
_entry.id   3a3a6001acc533490c266259598a87be
#
_cell.length_a   1.000
_cell.length_b   1.000
_cell.length_c   1.000
_cell.angle_alpha   90.00
_cell.angle_beta   90.00
_cell.angle_gamma   90.00
#
_symmetry.space_group_name_H-M   'P 1'
#
loop_
_entity.id
_entity.type
_entity.pdbx_description
1 polymer ?
#
loop_
_entity_poly.entity_id
_entity_poly.type
_entity_poly.pdbx_seq_one_letter_code
_entity_poly.pdbx_strand_id
1 'polypeptide(L)'
;MSGELIKEEDIIIRNYRTSDYQATFQILKELQSKYNIGFVESKWRETSGLRQFKPNLKRITLIAELKSTGQVVSLGMLEAVKSNLGQYIGYLNNWATEKEFIGKGVGKILADRATQILKSWGCEAVRINMAYRGDKKLIDIFGKVGFEPIITVLEKKFETD
;
A
#
# COMPACT_ATOMS: atom_id res chain seq x y z
N MET A 1 0.11 22.23 -10.51
CA MET A 1 -1.14 22.68 -9.88
C MET A 1 -1.33 21.95 -8.56
N SER A 2 -1.39 22.67 -7.48
CA SER A 2 -1.82 22.14 -6.19
C SER A 2 -3.32 21.93 -6.27
N GLY A 3 -3.75 20.72 -6.60
CA GLY A 3 -5.15 20.35 -6.49
C GLY A 3 -5.59 20.45 -5.02
N GLU A 4 -6.85 20.78 -4.82
CA GLU A 4 -7.45 20.83 -3.49
C GLU A 4 -7.20 19.52 -2.74
N LEU A 5 -6.77 19.59 -1.50
CA LEU A 5 -6.55 18.42 -0.65
C LEU A 5 -7.89 17.76 -0.35
N ILE A 6 -7.92 16.45 -0.45
CA ILE A 6 -9.09 15.66 -0.04
C ILE A 6 -9.09 15.57 1.48
N LYS A 7 -10.22 15.84 2.09
CA LYS A 7 -10.38 15.74 3.52
C LYS A 7 -10.68 14.32 3.96
N GLU A 8 -10.27 13.98 5.16
CA GLU A 8 -10.55 12.66 5.74
C GLU A 8 -12.06 12.35 5.79
N GLU A 9 -12.89 13.36 6.03
CA GLU A 9 -14.34 13.24 6.06
C GLU A 9 -14.96 12.83 4.71
N ASP A 10 -14.25 13.05 3.59
CA ASP A 10 -14.71 12.70 2.23
C ASP A 10 -14.28 11.31 1.78
N ILE A 11 -13.50 10.61 2.61
CA ILE A 11 -12.95 9.29 2.33
C ILE A 11 -13.55 8.25 3.29
N ILE A 12 -13.86 7.08 2.73
CA ILE A 12 -14.13 5.86 3.49
C ILE A 12 -12.92 4.96 3.40
N ILE A 13 -12.34 4.59 4.55
CA ILE A 13 -11.34 3.54 4.62
C ILE A 13 -12.03 2.24 5.04
N ARG A 14 -11.92 1.24 4.19
CA ARG A 14 -12.57 -0.06 4.42
C ARG A 14 -11.68 -1.23 3.98
N ASN A 15 -12.09 -2.42 4.34
CA ASN A 15 -11.44 -3.65 3.91
C ASN A 15 -11.69 -3.92 2.42
N TYR A 16 -10.71 -4.53 1.77
CA TYR A 16 -10.84 -5.03 0.40
C TYR A 16 -11.97 -6.05 0.28
N ARG A 17 -12.70 -5.95 -0.82
CA ARG A 17 -13.73 -6.91 -1.26
C ARG A 17 -13.33 -7.47 -2.63
N THR A 18 -13.83 -8.64 -2.97
CA THR A 18 -13.57 -9.23 -4.31
C THR A 18 -14.03 -8.33 -5.46
N SER A 19 -15.08 -7.53 -5.25
CA SER A 19 -15.54 -6.54 -6.22
C SER A 19 -14.54 -5.41 -6.50
N ASP A 20 -13.52 -5.22 -5.65
CA ASP A 20 -12.48 -4.21 -5.84
C ASP A 20 -11.37 -4.65 -6.81
N TYR A 21 -11.45 -5.88 -7.30
CA TYR A 21 -10.42 -6.45 -8.18
C TYR A 21 -10.10 -5.53 -9.36
N GLN A 22 -11.10 -5.09 -10.10
CA GLN A 22 -10.91 -4.32 -11.33
C GLN A 22 -10.28 -2.94 -11.05
N ALA A 23 -10.78 -2.23 -10.05
CA ALA A 23 -10.26 -0.91 -9.68
C ALA A 23 -8.82 -0.98 -9.17
N THR A 24 -8.52 -1.94 -8.29
CA THR A 24 -7.17 -2.12 -7.74
C THR A 24 -6.19 -2.61 -8.81
N PHE A 25 -6.63 -3.44 -9.74
CA PHE A 25 -5.82 -3.84 -10.88
C PHE A 25 -5.37 -2.64 -11.72
N GLN A 26 -6.27 -1.74 -12.06
CA GLN A 26 -5.93 -0.56 -12.86
C GLN A 26 -4.93 0.35 -12.16
N ILE A 27 -5.12 0.61 -10.87
CA ILE A 27 -4.21 1.42 -10.05
C ILE A 27 -2.80 0.80 -10.02
N LEU A 28 -2.70 -0.50 -9.78
CA LEU A 28 -1.41 -1.19 -9.71
C LEU A 28 -0.72 -1.33 -11.06
N LYS A 29 -1.48 -1.46 -12.13
CA LYS A 29 -0.94 -1.49 -13.50
C LYS A 29 -0.24 -0.18 -13.86
N GLU A 30 -0.81 0.95 -13.47
CA GLU A 30 -0.19 2.26 -13.66
C GLU A 30 1.10 2.40 -12.85
N LEU A 31 1.08 1.96 -11.60
CA LEU A 31 2.27 1.94 -10.75
C LEU A 31 3.37 1.04 -11.32
N GLN A 32 3.01 -0.13 -11.82
CA GLN A 32 3.95 -1.05 -12.47
C GLN A 32 4.63 -0.42 -13.67
N SER A 33 3.87 0.25 -14.51
CA SER A 33 4.41 0.96 -15.69
C SER A 33 5.41 2.04 -15.30
N LYS A 34 5.11 2.79 -14.24
CA LYS A 34 5.96 3.89 -13.77
C LYS A 34 7.29 3.40 -13.17
N TYR A 35 7.27 2.33 -12.38
CA TYR A 35 8.44 1.87 -11.62
C TYR A 35 9.04 0.57 -12.14
N ASN A 36 8.50 0.02 -13.22
CA ASN A 36 8.93 -1.26 -13.79
C ASN A 36 9.01 -2.39 -12.74
N ILE A 37 8.00 -2.47 -11.88
CA ILE A 37 7.84 -3.56 -10.93
C ILE A 37 7.09 -4.72 -11.58
N GLY A 38 7.47 -5.94 -11.23
CA GLY A 38 6.79 -7.13 -11.74
C GLY A 38 5.33 -7.18 -11.27
N PHE A 39 4.40 -7.20 -12.20
CA PHE A 39 2.99 -7.32 -11.93
C PHE A 39 2.33 -8.23 -12.97
N VAL A 40 1.74 -9.32 -12.50
CA VAL A 40 1.09 -10.31 -13.35
C VAL A 40 -0.40 -10.33 -13.03
N GLU A 41 -1.23 -9.93 -13.99
CA GLU A 41 -2.68 -9.80 -13.81
C GLU A 41 -3.34 -11.09 -13.34
N SER A 42 -2.99 -12.23 -13.97
CA SER A 42 -3.57 -13.53 -13.59
C SER A 42 -3.29 -13.84 -12.12
N LYS A 43 -2.08 -13.54 -11.65
CA LYS A 43 -1.71 -13.75 -10.24
C LYS A 43 -2.44 -12.79 -9.31
N TRP A 44 -2.64 -11.56 -9.73
CA TRP A 44 -3.46 -10.61 -8.95
C TRP A 44 -4.89 -11.10 -8.79
N ARG A 45 -5.45 -11.67 -9.85
CA ARG A 45 -6.78 -12.29 -9.84
C ARG A 45 -6.84 -13.50 -8.91
N GLU A 46 -5.93 -14.46 -9.09
CA GLU A 46 -5.84 -15.69 -8.29
C GLU A 46 -5.70 -15.41 -6.80
N THR A 47 -4.94 -14.37 -6.44
CA THR A 47 -4.67 -14.01 -5.04
C THR A 47 -5.71 -13.06 -4.44
N SER A 48 -6.81 -12.78 -5.14
CA SER A 48 -7.85 -11.84 -4.66
C SER A 48 -8.38 -12.21 -3.27
N GLY A 49 -8.57 -13.49 -2.99
CA GLY A 49 -9.01 -13.97 -1.69
C GLY A 49 -8.02 -13.71 -0.54
N LEU A 50 -6.74 -13.55 -0.86
CA LEU A 50 -5.70 -13.27 0.15
C LEU A 50 -5.71 -11.82 0.63
N ARG A 51 -6.38 -10.91 -0.08
CA ARG A 51 -6.49 -9.50 0.30
C ARG A 51 -7.60 -9.26 1.29
N GLN A 52 -8.53 -10.19 1.40
CA GLN A 52 -9.61 -10.10 2.38
C GLN A 52 -9.06 -10.34 3.78
N PHE A 53 -9.63 -9.65 4.74
CA PHE A 53 -9.29 -9.88 6.14
C PHE A 53 -9.65 -11.28 6.56
N LYS A 54 -8.69 -11.98 7.19
CA LYS A 54 -8.89 -13.27 7.83
C LYS A 54 -8.45 -13.18 9.28
N PRO A 55 -9.29 -13.55 10.24
CA PRO A 55 -8.98 -13.36 11.67
C PRO A 55 -7.67 -14.00 12.12
N ASN A 56 -7.30 -15.12 11.53
CA ASN A 56 -6.10 -15.88 11.90
C ASN A 56 -4.81 -15.31 11.24
N LEU A 57 -4.95 -14.41 10.28
CA LEU A 57 -3.84 -13.77 9.58
C LEU A 57 -3.85 -12.29 9.91
N LYS A 58 -2.75 -11.80 10.48
CA LYS A 58 -2.55 -10.36 10.68
C LYS A 58 -2.19 -9.70 9.34
N ARG A 59 -3.08 -9.85 8.37
CA ARG A 59 -2.96 -9.30 7.01
C ARG A 59 -4.30 -8.79 6.52
N ILE A 60 -4.30 -7.62 5.91
CA ILE A 60 -5.48 -7.02 5.31
C ILE A 60 -5.07 -6.05 4.20
N THR A 61 -5.86 -5.94 3.16
CA THR A 61 -5.75 -4.83 2.21
C THR A 61 -6.82 -3.80 2.53
N LEU A 62 -6.41 -2.57 2.74
CA LEU A 62 -7.29 -1.44 2.91
C LEU A 62 -7.56 -0.77 1.57
N ILE A 63 -8.76 -0.28 1.44
CA ILE A 63 -9.26 0.49 0.29
C ILE A 63 -9.66 1.88 0.78
N ALA A 64 -9.23 2.90 0.06
CA ALA A 64 -9.76 4.25 0.20
C ALA A 64 -10.75 4.51 -0.92
N GLU A 65 -11.96 4.91 -0.56
CA GLU A 65 -13.09 5.14 -1.44
C GLU A 65 -13.65 6.54 -1.22
N LEU A 66 -13.94 7.27 -2.31
CA LEU A 66 -14.64 8.56 -2.22
C LEU A 66 -16.08 8.35 -1.78
N LYS A 67 -16.52 9.02 -0.72
CA LYS A 67 -17.92 8.97 -0.26
C LYS A 67 -18.90 9.43 -1.31
N SER A 68 -18.53 10.45 -2.08
CA SER A 68 -19.42 11.09 -3.05
C SER A 68 -19.76 10.20 -4.24
N THR A 69 -18.84 9.32 -4.66
CA THR A 69 -18.98 8.55 -5.91
C THR A 69 -18.85 7.04 -5.72
N GLY A 70 -18.30 6.59 -4.59
CA GLY A 70 -17.92 5.18 -4.38
C GLY A 70 -16.68 4.77 -5.17
N GLN A 71 -15.96 5.72 -5.79
CA GLN A 71 -14.75 5.42 -6.55
C GLN A 71 -13.61 4.98 -5.61
N VAL A 72 -13.01 3.84 -5.91
CA VAL A 72 -11.77 3.40 -5.26
C VAL A 72 -10.61 4.25 -5.78
N VAL A 73 -9.90 4.93 -4.90
CA VAL A 73 -8.83 5.87 -5.25
C VAL A 73 -7.47 5.49 -4.71
N SER A 74 -7.40 4.60 -3.74
CA SER A 74 -6.13 4.12 -3.20
C SER A 74 -6.29 2.75 -2.54
N LEU A 75 -5.20 2.01 -2.46
CA LEU A 75 -5.11 0.74 -1.73
C LEU A 75 -3.76 0.61 -1.04
N GLY A 76 -3.73 -0.22 -0.02
CA GLY A 76 -2.50 -0.60 0.66
C GLY A 76 -2.70 -1.88 1.47
N MET A 77 -1.75 -2.79 1.37
CA MET A 77 -1.75 -4.03 2.16
C MET A 77 -0.95 -3.83 3.43
N LEU A 78 -1.52 -4.22 4.56
CA LEU A 78 -0.81 -4.32 5.83
C LEU A 78 -0.64 -5.77 6.24
N GLU A 79 0.50 -6.05 6.84
CA GLU A 79 0.83 -7.37 7.36
C GLU A 79 1.68 -7.22 8.62
N ALA A 80 1.35 -7.94 9.67
CA ALA A 80 2.19 -8.02 10.86
C ALA A 80 2.98 -9.33 10.86
N VAL A 81 4.29 -9.24 10.96
CA VAL A 81 5.21 -10.38 10.87
C VAL A 81 6.10 -10.45 12.10
N LYS A 82 6.20 -11.62 12.70
CA LYS A 82 7.17 -11.90 13.74
C LYS A 82 8.50 -12.29 13.09
N SER A 83 9.54 -11.50 13.32
CA SER A 83 10.88 -11.81 12.79
C SER A 83 11.54 -12.95 13.56
N ASN A 84 12.59 -13.55 12.96
CA ASN A 84 13.40 -14.58 13.62
C ASN A 84 14.11 -14.08 14.89
N LEU A 85 14.24 -12.76 15.03
CA LEU A 85 14.83 -12.12 16.21
C LEU A 85 13.80 -11.77 17.29
N GLY A 86 12.52 -12.20 17.11
CA GLY A 86 11.47 -11.96 18.07
C GLY A 86 10.79 -10.59 17.94
N GLN A 87 11.19 -9.75 16.98
CA GLN A 87 10.54 -8.49 16.72
C GLN A 87 9.20 -8.70 16.02
N TYR A 88 8.21 -7.87 16.36
CA TYR A 88 6.90 -7.87 15.72
C TYR A 88 6.75 -6.61 14.89
N ILE A 89 6.85 -6.77 13.57
CA ILE A 89 6.96 -5.67 12.62
C ILE A 89 5.74 -5.63 11.71
N GLY A 90 5.16 -4.46 11.57
CA GLY A 90 4.13 -4.18 10.57
C GLY A 90 4.74 -3.77 9.23
N TYR A 91 4.21 -4.30 8.15
CA TYR A 91 4.62 -3.96 6.79
C TYR A 91 3.48 -3.31 6.02
N LEU A 92 3.79 -2.27 5.27
CA LEU A 92 2.91 -1.64 4.30
C LEU A 92 3.43 -2.02 2.91
N ASN A 93 2.65 -2.83 2.20
CA ASN A 93 3.00 -3.37 0.89
C ASN A 93 1.93 -3.01 -0.15
N ASN A 94 2.28 -3.06 -1.43
CA ASN A 94 1.35 -2.81 -2.53
C ASN A 94 0.59 -1.49 -2.39
N TRP A 95 1.29 -0.47 -1.93
CA TRP A 95 0.72 0.85 -1.70
C TRP A 95 0.61 1.62 -3.00
N ALA A 96 -0.58 2.00 -3.40
CA ALA A 96 -0.79 2.71 -4.65
C ALA A 96 -2.01 3.62 -4.58
N THR A 97 -1.92 4.75 -5.25
CA THR A 97 -3.00 5.74 -5.38
C THR A 97 -3.31 5.94 -6.86
N GLU A 98 -4.57 6.06 -7.18
CA GLU A 98 -5.05 6.37 -8.52
C GLU A 98 -4.45 7.70 -8.99
N LYS A 99 -4.03 7.75 -10.24
CA LYS A 99 -3.20 8.81 -10.83
C LYS A 99 -3.73 10.22 -10.56
N GLU A 100 -5.02 10.45 -10.71
CA GLU A 100 -5.63 11.77 -10.53
C GLU A 100 -5.70 12.23 -9.08
N PHE A 101 -5.46 11.31 -8.14
CA PHE A 101 -5.51 11.56 -6.70
C PHE A 101 -4.14 11.59 -6.03
N ILE A 102 -3.07 11.36 -6.79
CA ILE A 102 -1.70 11.48 -6.27
C ILE A 102 -1.43 12.93 -5.84
N GLY A 103 -0.85 13.10 -4.67
CA GLY A 103 -0.54 14.41 -4.10
C GLY A 103 -1.72 15.13 -3.46
N LYS A 104 -2.91 14.52 -3.41
CA LYS A 104 -4.11 15.10 -2.78
C LYS A 104 -4.34 14.66 -1.33
N GLY A 105 -3.39 13.97 -0.72
CA GLY A 105 -3.44 13.57 0.69
C GLY A 105 -4.10 12.22 0.97
N VAL A 106 -4.67 11.54 -0.01
CA VAL A 106 -5.34 10.23 0.16
C VAL A 106 -4.41 9.18 0.72
N GLY A 107 -3.19 9.09 0.16
CA GLY A 107 -2.18 8.14 0.63
C GLY A 107 -1.81 8.33 2.09
N LYS A 108 -1.73 9.57 2.56
CA LYS A 108 -1.46 9.89 3.97
C LYS A 108 -2.61 9.45 4.88
N ILE A 109 -3.86 9.73 4.50
CA ILE A 109 -5.05 9.30 5.26
C ILE A 109 -5.07 7.79 5.40
N LEU A 110 -4.80 7.06 4.30
CA LEU A 110 -4.74 5.61 4.30
C LEU A 110 -3.58 5.08 5.16
N ALA A 111 -2.39 5.71 5.08
CA ALA A 111 -1.21 5.33 5.87
C ALA A 111 -1.41 5.56 7.36
N ASP A 112 -2.01 6.66 7.75
CA ASP A 112 -2.33 6.96 9.15
C ASP A 112 -3.26 5.88 9.73
N ARG A 113 -4.29 5.48 8.98
CA ARG A 113 -5.20 4.41 9.38
C ARG A 113 -4.51 3.06 9.47
N ALA A 114 -3.69 2.73 8.50
CA ALA A 114 -2.90 1.49 8.49
C ALA A 114 -1.96 1.40 9.69
N THR A 115 -1.27 2.49 10.01
CA THR A 115 -0.37 2.58 11.16
C THR A 115 -1.12 2.36 12.48
N GLN A 116 -2.31 2.94 12.64
CA GLN A 116 -3.15 2.71 13.82
C GLN A 116 -3.53 1.23 13.97
N ILE A 117 -3.90 0.57 12.87
CA ILE A 117 -4.25 -0.86 12.87
C ILE A 117 -3.03 -1.70 13.27
N LEU A 118 -1.87 -1.48 12.66
CA LEU A 118 -0.65 -2.22 12.98
C LEU A 118 -0.23 -2.03 14.43
N LYS A 119 -0.35 -0.82 14.95
CA LYS A 119 -0.10 -0.53 16.37
C LYS A 119 -1.07 -1.29 17.27
N SER A 120 -2.36 -1.35 16.91
CA SER A 120 -3.37 -2.11 17.67
C SER A 120 -3.11 -3.61 17.63
N TRP A 121 -2.43 -4.11 16.61
CA TRP A 121 -2.00 -5.51 16.53
C TRP A 121 -0.75 -5.83 17.36
N GLY A 122 -0.13 -4.82 17.98
CA GLY A 122 1.05 -4.96 18.83
C GLY A 122 2.39 -4.83 18.09
N CYS A 123 2.39 -4.31 16.86
CA CYS A 123 3.65 -4.08 16.15
C CYS A 123 4.49 -3.01 16.83
N GLU A 124 5.79 -3.27 16.91
CA GLU A 124 6.79 -2.37 17.51
C GLU A 124 7.23 -1.27 16.54
N ALA A 125 7.16 -1.54 15.25
CA ALA A 125 7.52 -0.63 14.18
C ALA A 125 6.70 -0.91 12.92
N VAL A 126 6.70 0.06 12.01
CA VAL A 126 6.09 -0.06 10.68
C VAL A 126 7.16 0.12 9.63
N ARG A 127 7.22 -0.76 8.65
CA ARG A 127 8.11 -0.70 7.50
C ARG A 127 7.31 -0.54 6.22
N ILE A 128 7.80 0.28 5.31
CA ILE A 128 7.25 0.44 3.97
C ILE A 128 8.23 -0.16 2.97
N ASN A 129 7.73 -1.09 2.17
CA ASN A 129 8.47 -1.57 1.01
C ASN A 129 8.04 -0.76 -0.22
N MET A 130 8.95 0.01 -0.75
CA MET A 130 8.67 0.83 -1.94
C MET A 130 9.71 0.56 -3.03
N ALA A 131 9.24 0.51 -4.27
CA ALA A 131 10.11 0.51 -5.43
C ALA A 131 10.43 1.97 -5.78
N TYR A 132 11.62 2.44 -5.47
CA TYR A 132 11.97 3.83 -5.73
C TYR A 132 12.93 4.02 -6.91
N ARG A 133 13.63 2.98 -7.32
CA ARG A 133 14.55 3.02 -8.48
C ARG A 133 15.42 4.28 -8.56
N GLY A 134 15.90 4.77 -7.40
CA GLY A 134 16.68 5.99 -7.31
C GLY A 134 15.89 7.29 -7.20
N ASP A 135 14.57 7.24 -7.16
CA ASP A 135 13.72 8.42 -6.92
C ASP A 135 13.72 8.79 -5.44
N LYS A 136 14.59 9.71 -5.08
CA LYS A 136 14.74 10.19 -3.69
C LYS A 136 13.51 10.95 -3.17
N LYS A 137 12.63 11.43 -4.04
CA LYS A 137 11.43 12.19 -3.63
C LYS A 137 10.52 11.39 -2.70
N LEU A 138 10.35 10.08 -2.97
CA LEU A 138 9.54 9.23 -2.12
C LEU A 138 10.16 9.07 -0.71
N ILE A 139 11.48 8.90 -0.64
CA ILE A 139 12.20 8.82 0.63
C ILE A 139 12.02 10.13 1.41
N ASP A 140 12.13 11.27 0.75
CA ASP A 140 11.96 12.58 1.39
C ASP A 140 10.54 12.80 1.91
N ILE A 141 9.53 12.38 1.13
CA ILE A 141 8.12 12.46 1.54
C ILE A 141 7.85 11.63 2.80
N PHE A 142 8.32 10.39 2.82
CA PHE A 142 8.15 9.52 3.97
C PHE A 142 9.02 9.94 5.17
N GLY A 143 10.19 10.54 4.90
CA GLY A 143 11.04 11.13 5.94
C GLY A 143 10.34 12.21 6.75
N LYS A 144 9.47 13.01 6.12
CA LYS A 144 8.69 14.06 6.79
C LYS A 144 7.68 13.54 7.82
N VAL A 145 7.29 12.26 7.70
CA VAL A 145 6.38 11.59 8.63
C VAL A 145 7.08 10.56 9.51
N GLY A 146 8.41 10.62 9.59
CA GLY A 146 9.22 9.84 10.54
C GLY A 146 9.76 8.51 10.03
N PHE A 147 9.65 8.21 8.74
CA PHE A 147 10.29 7.03 8.16
C PHE A 147 11.74 7.33 7.77
N GLU A 148 12.63 6.38 7.99
CA GLU A 148 14.02 6.44 7.58
C GLU A 148 14.42 5.17 6.81
N PRO A 149 15.32 5.26 5.83
CA PRO A 149 15.83 4.09 5.12
C PRO A 149 16.64 3.20 6.07
N ILE A 150 16.26 1.93 6.18
CA ILE A 150 16.93 0.98 7.09
C ILE A 150 17.52 -0.25 6.39
N ILE A 151 17.06 -0.57 5.19
CA ILE A 151 17.43 -1.78 4.45
C ILE A 151 17.59 -1.46 2.98
N THR A 152 18.63 -2.03 2.36
CA THR A 152 18.75 -2.06 0.90
C THR A 152 18.52 -3.48 0.40
N VAL A 153 17.68 -3.64 -0.58
CA VAL A 153 17.42 -4.92 -1.25
C VAL A 153 18.11 -4.95 -2.60
N LEU A 154 18.91 -5.96 -2.83
CA LEU A 154 19.58 -6.20 -4.10
C LEU A 154 18.87 -7.35 -4.82
N GLU A 155 18.59 -7.16 -6.10
CA GLU A 155 17.92 -8.16 -6.94
C GLU A 155 18.86 -8.61 -8.07
N LYS A 156 18.94 -9.91 -8.26
CA LYS A 156 19.52 -10.52 -9.46
C LYS A 156 18.43 -11.33 -10.16
N LYS A 157 18.06 -10.93 -11.37
CA LYS A 157 17.12 -11.70 -12.18
C LYS A 157 17.84 -12.87 -12.85
N PHE A 158 17.18 -14.02 -12.89
CA PHE A 158 17.65 -15.17 -13.66
C PHE A 158 17.06 -15.07 -15.07
N GLU A 159 17.87 -15.41 -16.07
CA GLU A 159 17.38 -15.60 -17.43
C GLU A 159 16.47 -16.82 -17.44
N THR A 160 15.27 -16.66 -17.98
CA THR A 160 14.37 -17.79 -18.27
C THR A 160 14.70 -18.29 -19.65
N ASP A 161 15.14 -19.54 -19.76
CA ASP A 161 15.33 -20.24 -21.03
C ASP A 161 14.03 -20.30 -21.84
#